data_f0cc95df71fff9cc06cee309def5332a
#
_entry.id   f0cc95df71fff9cc06cee309def5332a
#
_cell.length_a   1.000
_cell.length_b   1.000
_cell.length_c   1.000
_cell.angle_alpha   90.00
_cell.angle_beta   90.00
_cell.angle_gamma   90.00
#
_symmetry.space_group_name_H-M   'P 1'
#
loop_
_entity.id
_entity.type
_entity.pdbx_description
1 polymer ?
#
loop_
_entity_poly.entity_id
_entity_poly.type
_entity_poly.pdbx_seq_one_letter_code
_entity_poly.pdbx_strand_id
1 'polypeptide(L)'
;MTKKPKMKPMQPLVIIFLFIFAGFALPSVAWEAQGYVKPDDATLKKQLTPLQYYVTQEDGTEKPFDNLYWNEQRDGIYVDVVSGEPLFSSKDKYKSGTGWPSFIRPLTPGNLVEKPDNFLFIERTELRSKHADSHLGHVFDDGPDPTGLRYCINSAALRFVPVEDMAAEGYENYLAPFATSEQ
;
A
#
# COMPACT_ATOMS: atom_id res chain seq x y z
N MET A 1 84.54 -7.51 21.71
CA MET A 1 83.10 -7.69 22.04
C MET A 1 82.24 -6.73 21.23
N THR A 2 81.74 -7.19 20.11
CA THR A 2 80.92 -6.39 19.17
C THR A 2 79.44 -6.60 19.45
N LYS A 3 78.71 -5.56 19.89
CA LYS A 3 77.28 -5.56 20.14
C LYS A 3 76.53 -5.59 18.79
N LYS A 4 75.74 -6.65 18.53
CA LYS A 4 74.80 -6.71 17.43
C LYS A 4 73.64 -5.71 17.60
N PRO A 5 73.20 -4.99 16.52
CA PRO A 5 72.05 -4.11 16.61
C PRO A 5 70.76 -4.92 16.68
N LYS A 6 69.83 -4.49 17.60
CA LYS A 6 68.51 -5.04 17.74
C LYS A 6 67.62 -4.47 16.58
N MET A 7 67.15 -5.33 15.71
CA MET A 7 66.10 -5.00 14.71
C MET A 7 64.79 -4.76 15.45
N LYS A 8 64.11 -3.63 15.14
CA LYS A 8 62.74 -3.36 15.54
C LYS A 8 61.79 -4.18 14.69
N PRO A 9 60.72 -4.75 15.27
CA PRO A 9 59.72 -5.45 14.47
C PRO A 9 58.95 -4.47 13.61
N MET A 10 58.85 -4.78 12.31
CA MET A 10 57.97 -4.10 11.33
C MET A 10 56.50 -4.40 11.71
N GLN A 11 55.72 -3.35 11.98
CA GLN A 11 54.27 -3.50 12.16
C GLN A 11 53.61 -3.67 10.79
N PRO A 12 52.66 -4.61 10.64
CA PRO A 12 51.94 -4.76 9.37
C PRO A 12 50.99 -3.58 9.19
N LEU A 13 51.11 -2.94 8.02
CA LEU A 13 50.20 -1.89 7.57
C LEU A 13 48.87 -2.55 7.21
N VAL A 14 47.86 -2.38 8.08
CA VAL A 14 46.48 -2.83 7.77
C VAL A 14 45.82 -1.77 6.88
N ILE A 15 45.76 -2.06 5.60
CA ILE A 15 44.98 -1.23 4.64
C ILE A 15 43.53 -1.61 4.79
N ILE A 16 42.74 -0.75 5.47
CA ILE A 16 41.28 -0.89 5.53
C ILE A 16 40.71 -0.34 4.21
N PHE A 17 40.27 -1.23 3.33
CA PHE A 17 39.46 -0.86 2.18
C PHE A 17 38.05 -0.47 2.66
N LEU A 18 37.79 0.83 2.72
CA LEU A 18 36.44 1.34 2.91
C LEU A 18 35.66 1.16 1.59
N PHE A 19 34.86 0.11 1.49
CA PHE A 19 33.89 -0.01 0.40
C PHE A 19 32.79 1.00 0.63
N ILE A 20 32.86 2.14 -0.05
CA ILE A 20 31.74 3.07 -0.16
C ILE A 20 30.70 2.40 -1.08
N PHE A 21 29.69 1.79 -0.48
CA PHE A 21 28.49 1.38 -1.21
C PHE A 21 27.74 2.68 -1.58
N ALA A 22 28.01 3.20 -2.76
CA ALA A 22 27.16 4.20 -3.37
C ALA A 22 25.83 3.49 -3.72
N GLY A 23 24.86 3.57 -2.83
CA GLY A 23 23.50 3.14 -3.10
C GLY A 23 22.95 4.01 -4.22
N PHE A 24 22.90 3.48 -5.45
CA PHE A 24 22.09 4.05 -6.51
C PHE A 24 20.63 3.89 -6.09
N ALA A 25 20.04 4.96 -5.54
CA ALA A 25 18.60 5.06 -5.45
C ALA A 25 18.09 5.12 -6.91
N LEU A 26 17.44 4.04 -7.35
CA LEU A 26 16.69 4.08 -8.60
C LEU A 26 15.61 5.15 -8.44
N PRO A 27 15.39 6.01 -9.45
CA PRO A 27 14.31 6.97 -9.37
C PRO A 27 13.01 6.21 -9.18
N SER A 28 12.28 6.54 -8.11
CA SER A 28 10.92 6.07 -7.90
C SER A 28 10.08 6.60 -9.07
N VAL A 29 9.52 5.70 -9.86
CA VAL A 29 8.56 6.08 -10.89
C VAL A 29 7.25 6.33 -10.17
N ALA A 30 6.75 7.57 -10.21
CA ALA A 30 5.43 7.92 -9.70
C ALA A 30 4.38 6.98 -10.30
N TRP A 31 3.42 6.54 -9.48
CA TRP A 31 2.32 5.76 -10.02
C TRP A 31 1.56 6.60 -11.07
N GLU A 32 1.48 6.09 -12.28
CA GLU A 32 0.78 6.74 -13.39
C GLU A 32 -0.23 5.76 -13.99
N ALA A 33 -1.47 6.23 -14.15
CA ALA A 33 -2.52 5.48 -14.83
C ALA A 33 -2.20 5.24 -16.32
N GLN A 34 -1.42 6.18 -16.90
CA GLN A 34 -1.12 6.16 -18.32
C GLN A 34 -0.11 5.06 -18.65
N GLY A 35 -0.55 4.10 -19.46
CA GLY A 35 0.28 2.97 -19.86
C GLY A 35 0.22 1.75 -18.94
N TYR A 36 -0.55 1.79 -17.84
CA TYR A 36 -0.75 0.60 -17.03
C TYR A 36 -1.50 -0.49 -17.82
N VAL A 37 -0.95 -1.69 -17.81
CA VAL A 37 -1.57 -2.89 -18.38
C VAL A 37 -1.68 -3.93 -17.28
N LYS A 38 -2.90 -4.37 -16.98
CA LYS A 38 -3.14 -5.44 -16.00
C LYS A 38 -2.39 -6.71 -16.43
N PRO A 39 -1.59 -7.32 -15.53
CA PRO A 39 -0.95 -8.60 -15.82
C PRO A 39 -1.97 -9.69 -16.12
N ASP A 40 -1.55 -10.70 -16.88
CA ASP A 40 -2.38 -11.88 -17.13
C ASP A 40 -2.61 -12.72 -15.86
N ASP A 41 -3.60 -13.59 -15.90
CA ASP A 41 -4.02 -14.42 -14.78
C ASP A 41 -2.88 -15.31 -14.23
N ALA A 42 -2.05 -15.87 -15.09
CA ALA A 42 -0.91 -16.72 -14.70
C ALA A 42 0.17 -15.93 -13.96
N THR A 43 0.36 -14.68 -14.33
CA THR A 43 1.26 -13.72 -13.67
C THR A 43 0.69 -13.28 -12.32
N LEU A 44 -0.60 -12.92 -12.26
CA LEU A 44 -1.27 -12.54 -11.02
C LEU A 44 -1.23 -13.65 -9.97
N LYS A 45 -1.46 -14.91 -10.37
CA LYS A 45 -1.34 -16.08 -9.47
C LYS A 45 0.05 -16.29 -8.88
N LYS A 46 1.10 -15.80 -9.54
CA LYS A 46 2.47 -15.86 -9.03
C LYS A 46 2.84 -14.68 -8.14
N GLN A 47 2.26 -13.51 -8.41
CA GLN A 47 2.57 -12.26 -7.70
C GLN A 47 1.75 -12.10 -6.41
N LEU A 48 0.51 -12.56 -6.42
CA LEU A 48 -0.42 -12.40 -5.31
C LEU A 48 -0.37 -13.62 -4.39
N THR A 49 -0.61 -13.39 -3.10
CA THR A 49 -0.92 -14.50 -2.18
C THR A 49 -2.26 -15.14 -2.57
N PRO A 50 -2.54 -16.40 -2.16
CA PRO A 50 -3.82 -17.03 -2.45
C PRO A 50 -5.03 -16.20 -1.98
N LEU A 51 -4.92 -15.52 -0.81
CA LEU A 51 -5.99 -14.67 -0.30
C LEU A 51 -6.17 -13.39 -1.14
N GLN A 52 -5.08 -12.73 -1.52
CA GLN A 52 -5.13 -11.55 -2.40
C GLN A 52 -5.76 -11.90 -3.75
N TYR A 53 -5.35 -13.02 -4.35
CA TYR A 53 -5.92 -13.49 -5.60
C TYR A 53 -7.41 -13.80 -5.46
N TYR A 54 -7.80 -14.57 -4.43
CA TYR A 54 -9.20 -14.90 -4.16
C TYR A 54 -10.08 -13.65 -4.00
N VAL A 55 -9.59 -12.66 -3.24
CA VAL A 55 -10.35 -11.41 -3.02
C VAL A 55 -10.42 -10.58 -4.30
N THR A 56 -9.28 -10.32 -4.95
CA THR A 56 -9.22 -9.33 -6.04
C THR A 56 -9.70 -9.85 -7.39
N GLN A 57 -9.58 -11.17 -7.66
CA GLN A 57 -9.87 -11.77 -8.96
C GLN A 57 -11.08 -12.72 -8.94
N GLU A 58 -11.47 -13.24 -7.77
CA GLU A 58 -12.60 -14.18 -7.63
C GLU A 58 -13.72 -13.59 -6.76
N ASP A 59 -13.73 -12.26 -6.56
CA ASP A 59 -14.72 -11.50 -5.80
C ASP A 59 -14.95 -12.02 -4.37
N GLY A 60 -13.86 -12.57 -3.77
CA GLY A 60 -13.89 -13.13 -2.44
C GLY A 60 -13.96 -12.10 -1.32
N THR A 61 -14.23 -12.54 -0.12
CA THR A 61 -14.22 -11.71 1.09
C THR A 61 -13.34 -12.37 2.15
N GLU A 62 -12.40 -11.61 2.72
CA GLU A 62 -11.56 -12.04 3.84
C GLU A 62 -12.34 -12.06 5.17
N LYS A 63 -11.78 -12.66 6.21
CA LYS A 63 -12.44 -12.74 7.52
C LYS A 63 -12.46 -11.40 8.24
N PRO A 64 -13.57 -11.02 8.89
CA PRO A 64 -13.62 -9.83 9.72
C PRO A 64 -12.71 -9.98 10.94
N PHE A 65 -12.07 -8.89 11.37
CA PHE A 65 -11.14 -8.80 12.50
C PHE A 65 -9.88 -9.69 12.39
N ASP A 66 -9.74 -10.47 11.33
CA ASP A 66 -8.60 -11.34 11.05
C ASP A 66 -8.01 -10.97 9.66
N ASN A 67 -7.60 -9.71 9.53
CA ASN A 67 -7.01 -9.15 8.32
C ASN A 67 -6.04 -8.00 8.67
N LEU A 68 -5.20 -7.59 7.71
CA LEU A 68 -4.03 -6.75 7.98
C LEU A 68 -4.36 -5.32 8.45
N TYR A 69 -5.43 -4.72 7.91
CA TYR A 69 -5.61 -3.26 8.03
C TYR A 69 -6.87 -2.83 8.77
N TRP A 70 -7.69 -3.75 9.31
CA TRP A 70 -8.87 -3.37 10.08
C TRP A 70 -8.52 -2.44 11.26
N ASN A 71 -7.37 -2.67 11.91
CA ASN A 71 -6.88 -1.88 13.05
C ASN A 71 -5.59 -1.10 12.75
N GLU A 72 -5.20 -0.89 11.48
CA GLU A 72 -4.07 -0.04 11.11
C GLU A 72 -4.40 1.43 11.43
N GLN A 73 -3.47 2.14 12.12
CA GLN A 73 -3.67 3.52 12.60
C GLN A 73 -2.53 4.47 12.17
N ARG A 74 -1.50 3.96 11.51
CA ARG A 74 -0.41 4.82 11.01
C ARG A 74 -0.93 5.74 9.90
N ASP A 75 -0.28 6.91 9.79
CA ASP A 75 -0.52 7.82 8.67
C ASP A 75 0.05 7.26 7.37
N GLY A 76 -0.74 7.35 6.29
CA GLY A 76 -0.36 6.84 4.99
C GLY A 76 -1.56 6.68 4.05
N ILE A 77 -1.31 6.06 2.91
CA ILE A 77 -2.33 5.77 1.90
C ILE A 77 -2.48 4.26 1.70
N TYR A 78 -3.64 3.89 1.17
CA TYR A 78 -3.96 2.53 0.75
C TYR A 78 -4.08 2.51 -0.75
N VAL A 79 -3.29 1.66 -1.40
CA VAL A 79 -3.24 1.50 -2.85
C VAL A 79 -3.73 0.11 -3.23
N ASP A 80 -4.21 -0.05 -4.46
CA ASP A 80 -4.57 -1.36 -5.00
C ASP A 80 -3.36 -2.30 -4.99
N VAL A 81 -3.53 -3.53 -4.53
CA VAL A 81 -2.42 -4.48 -4.40
C VAL A 81 -1.88 -4.96 -5.75
N VAL A 82 -2.68 -4.87 -6.82
CA VAL A 82 -2.33 -5.32 -8.17
C VAL A 82 -1.70 -4.20 -8.98
N SER A 83 -2.34 -3.02 -9.05
CA SER A 83 -1.89 -1.90 -9.89
C SER A 83 -1.02 -0.90 -9.16
N GLY A 84 -1.15 -0.77 -7.84
CA GLY A 84 -0.55 0.31 -7.07
C GLY A 84 -1.34 1.62 -7.15
N GLU A 85 -2.51 1.67 -7.82
CA GLU A 85 -3.30 2.90 -7.90
C GLU A 85 -3.79 3.37 -6.52
N PRO A 86 -3.65 4.68 -6.19
CA PRO A 86 -4.05 5.21 -4.90
C PRO A 86 -5.57 5.24 -4.75
N LEU A 87 -6.07 4.65 -3.66
CA LEU A 87 -7.50 4.44 -3.43
C LEU A 87 -8.03 5.20 -2.22
N PHE A 88 -7.37 5.08 -1.05
CA PHE A 88 -7.85 5.64 0.21
C PHE A 88 -6.72 6.26 1.04
N SER A 89 -7.10 7.17 1.96
CA SER A 89 -6.19 7.81 2.92
C SER A 89 -6.50 7.36 4.35
N SER A 90 -5.46 7.22 5.18
CA SER A 90 -5.65 7.01 6.63
C SER A 90 -6.39 8.15 7.31
N LYS A 91 -6.34 9.36 6.74
CA LYS A 91 -7.08 10.53 7.25
C LYS A 91 -8.60 10.39 7.12
N ASP A 92 -9.06 9.56 6.20
CA ASP A 92 -10.48 9.28 5.96
C ASP A 92 -10.92 7.92 6.53
N LYS A 93 -10.00 7.18 7.19
CA LYS A 93 -10.27 5.90 7.82
C LYS A 93 -10.89 6.06 9.21
N TYR A 94 -11.87 5.22 9.54
CA TYR A 94 -12.51 5.23 10.85
C TYR A 94 -12.82 3.81 11.36
N LYS A 95 -13.14 3.70 12.66
CA LYS A 95 -13.52 2.44 13.30
C LYS A 95 -15.03 2.19 13.11
N SER A 96 -15.39 1.43 12.08
CA SER A 96 -16.79 1.06 11.81
C SER A 96 -17.33 -0.05 12.71
N GLY A 97 -16.45 -0.83 13.34
CA GLY A 97 -16.85 -2.01 14.12
C GLY A 97 -17.17 -3.26 13.28
N THR A 98 -17.05 -3.17 11.94
CA THR A 98 -17.38 -4.28 11.03
C THR A 98 -16.27 -5.34 10.90
N GLY A 99 -15.04 -5.00 11.32
CA GLY A 99 -13.89 -5.90 11.23
C GLY A 99 -13.10 -5.78 9.92
N TRP A 100 -13.44 -4.83 9.06
CA TRP A 100 -12.70 -4.47 7.84
C TRP A 100 -12.28 -3.00 7.89
N PRO A 101 -11.21 -2.59 7.19
CA PRO A 101 -10.88 -1.18 7.01
C PRO A 101 -12.03 -0.45 6.35
N SER A 102 -12.43 0.67 6.97
CA SER A 102 -13.58 1.46 6.55
C SER A 102 -13.19 2.93 6.38
N PHE A 103 -13.65 3.54 5.28
CA PHE A 103 -13.32 4.92 4.93
C PHE A 103 -14.59 5.71 4.64
N ILE A 104 -14.53 7.03 4.90
CA ILE A 104 -15.68 7.93 4.62
C ILE A 104 -15.72 8.42 3.17
N ARG A 105 -14.59 8.36 2.46
CA ARG A 105 -14.46 8.74 1.05
C ARG A 105 -13.18 8.18 0.44
N PRO A 106 -13.09 8.07 -0.89
CA PRO A 106 -11.87 7.73 -1.59
C PRO A 106 -10.88 8.91 -1.61
N LEU A 107 -9.58 8.60 -1.65
CA LEU A 107 -8.49 9.56 -1.90
C LEU A 107 -8.53 10.07 -3.34
N THR A 108 -8.75 9.16 -4.28
CA THR A 108 -8.86 9.45 -5.72
C THR A 108 -10.14 8.84 -6.27
N PRO A 109 -11.27 9.58 -6.30
CA PRO A 109 -12.55 9.04 -6.75
C PRO A 109 -12.49 8.43 -8.16
N GLY A 110 -11.68 9.01 -9.04
CA GLY A 110 -11.50 8.53 -10.41
C GLY A 110 -10.83 7.15 -10.54
N ASN A 111 -10.28 6.60 -9.46
CA ASN A 111 -9.66 5.26 -9.43
C ASN A 111 -10.63 4.17 -8.93
N LEU A 112 -11.87 4.52 -8.66
CA LEU A 112 -12.91 3.57 -8.26
C LEU A 112 -13.98 3.43 -9.35
N VAL A 113 -14.50 2.22 -9.46
CA VAL A 113 -15.65 1.87 -10.28
C VAL A 113 -16.70 1.23 -9.40
N GLU A 114 -17.92 1.75 -9.45
CA GLU A 114 -19.07 1.20 -8.75
C GLU A 114 -19.85 0.29 -9.70
N LYS A 115 -20.21 -0.91 -9.23
CA LYS A 115 -21.04 -1.87 -9.97
C LYS A 115 -22.20 -2.34 -9.10
N PRO A 116 -23.42 -2.48 -9.65
CA PRO A 116 -24.50 -3.14 -8.93
C PRO A 116 -24.13 -4.59 -8.60
N ASP A 117 -24.32 -4.98 -7.34
CA ASP A 117 -24.14 -6.36 -6.88
C ASP A 117 -25.44 -6.84 -6.21
N ASN A 118 -26.14 -7.75 -6.88
CA ASN A 118 -27.40 -8.32 -6.40
C ASN A 118 -27.10 -9.68 -5.72
N PHE A 119 -26.85 -9.65 -4.44
CA PHE A 119 -26.61 -10.86 -3.66
C PHE A 119 -27.88 -11.26 -2.84
N LEU A 120 -28.48 -12.40 -3.15
CA LEU A 120 -29.61 -12.98 -2.39
C LEU A 120 -30.74 -11.98 -2.06
N PHE A 121 -31.21 -11.20 -3.07
CA PHE A 121 -32.26 -10.18 -2.97
C PHE A 121 -31.87 -8.90 -2.20
N ILE A 122 -30.58 -8.74 -1.84
CA ILE A 122 -30.03 -7.50 -1.28
C ILE A 122 -29.26 -6.79 -2.39
N GLU A 123 -29.70 -5.58 -2.70
CA GLU A 123 -28.95 -4.69 -3.62
C GLU A 123 -27.78 -4.07 -2.88
N ARG A 124 -26.59 -4.26 -3.38
CA ARG A 124 -25.36 -3.67 -2.87
C ARG A 124 -24.62 -2.98 -4.00
N THR A 125 -23.73 -2.06 -3.67
CA THR A 125 -22.80 -1.44 -4.61
C THR A 125 -21.40 -1.98 -4.39
N GLU A 126 -20.94 -2.82 -5.33
CA GLU A 126 -19.56 -3.31 -5.38
C GLU A 126 -18.62 -2.19 -5.76
N LEU A 127 -17.44 -2.18 -5.13
CA LEU A 127 -16.32 -1.32 -5.48
C LEU A 127 -15.21 -2.12 -6.12
N ARG A 128 -14.74 -1.63 -7.28
CA ARG A 128 -13.58 -2.19 -7.97
C ARG A 128 -12.56 -1.10 -8.24
N SER A 129 -11.28 -1.46 -8.32
CA SER A 129 -10.25 -0.56 -8.80
C SER A 129 -10.38 -0.36 -10.32
N LYS A 130 -10.10 0.85 -10.79
CA LYS A 130 -10.34 1.21 -12.19
C LYS A 130 -9.38 0.54 -13.15
N HIS A 131 -8.10 0.46 -12.79
CA HIS A 131 -7.06 0.02 -13.71
C HIS A 131 -6.80 -1.49 -13.64
N ALA A 132 -6.84 -2.07 -12.43
CA ALA A 132 -6.66 -3.50 -12.25
C ALA A 132 -7.99 -4.29 -12.28
N ASP A 133 -9.15 -3.63 -12.22
CA ASP A 133 -10.46 -4.28 -12.04
C ASP A 133 -10.44 -5.28 -10.86
N SER A 134 -9.73 -4.92 -9.78
CA SER A 134 -9.71 -5.70 -8.55
C SER A 134 -11.01 -5.51 -7.79
N HIS A 135 -11.65 -6.60 -7.35
CA HIS A 135 -12.69 -6.48 -6.34
C HIS A 135 -12.08 -5.91 -5.05
N LEU A 136 -12.65 -4.82 -4.52
CA LEU A 136 -12.18 -4.14 -3.31
C LEU A 136 -13.09 -4.42 -2.11
N GLY A 137 -14.37 -4.43 -2.31
CA GLY A 137 -15.41 -4.50 -1.30
C GLY A 137 -16.67 -3.78 -1.75
N HIS A 138 -17.34 -3.08 -0.82
CA HIS A 138 -18.62 -2.44 -1.10
C HIS A 138 -18.73 -1.06 -0.46
N VAL A 139 -19.60 -0.21 -1.00
CA VAL A 139 -20.01 1.05 -0.37
C VAL A 139 -21.43 0.94 0.16
N PHE A 140 -21.66 1.51 1.34
CA PHE A 140 -22.92 1.53 2.08
C PHE A 140 -23.27 2.98 2.46
N ASP A 141 -24.54 3.24 2.73
CA ASP A 141 -25.10 4.53 3.15
C ASP A 141 -25.27 4.66 4.68
N ASP A 142 -24.55 3.84 5.43
CA ASP A 142 -24.57 3.78 6.90
C ASP A 142 -23.28 4.35 7.53
N GLY A 143 -22.54 5.16 6.80
CA GLY A 143 -21.32 5.80 7.26
C GLY A 143 -21.57 7.06 8.10
N PRO A 144 -20.51 7.62 8.73
CA PRO A 144 -20.62 8.85 9.51
C PRO A 144 -20.64 10.10 8.62
N ASP A 145 -21.02 11.24 9.23
CA ASP A 145 -20.81 12.55 8.63
C ASP A 145 -19.33 12.77 8.25
N PRO A 146 -19.05 13.59 7.23
CA PRO A 146 -19.97 14.41 6.46
C PRO A 146 -20.57 13.72 5.21
N THR A 147 -20.15 12.50 4.87
CA THR A 147 -20.57 11.85 3.62
C THR A 147 -21.77 10.95 3.79
N GLY A 148 -21.99 10.40 4.98
CA GLY A 148 -22.95 9.33 5.21
C GLY A 148 -22.56 7.99 4.57
N LEU A 149 -21.39 7.90 3.92
CA LEU A 149 -20.95 6.73 3.21
C LEU A 149 -19.92 5.94 4.01
N ARG A 150 -19.97 4.62 3.86
CA ARG A 150 -18.97 3.69 4.38
C ARG A 150 -18.40 2.84 3.25
N TYR A 151 -17.18 3.10 2.89
CA TYR A 151 -16.37 2.28 1.99
C TYR A 151 -15.75 1.14 2.79
N CYS A 152 -16.35 -0.05 2.74
CA CYS A 152 -15.92 -1.25 3.47
C CYS A 152 -15.05 -2.11 2.57
N ILE A 153 -13.75 -2.16 2.84
CA ILE A 153 -12.75 -2.64 1.90
C ILE A 153 -12.00 -3.85 2.47
N ASN A 154 -11.74 -4.86 1.66
CA ASN A 154 -10.91 -6.00 2.03
C ASN A 154 -9.44 -5.54 2.15
N SER A 155 -8.77 -5.85 3.25
CA SER A 155 -7.34 -5.58 3.42
C SER A 155 -6.50 -6.31 2.38
N ALA A 156 -6.92 -7.51 1.97
CA ALA A 156 -6.22 -8.30 0.97
C ALA A 156 -6.21 -7.66 -0.43
N ALA A 157 -7.16 -6.76 -0.71
CA ALA A 157 -7.16 -5.97 -1.95
C ALA A 157 -6.26 -4.74 -1.89
N LEU A 158 -5.70 -4.43 -0.71
CA LEU A 158 -4.94 -3.22 -0.44
C LEU A 158 -3.47 -3.52 -0.13
N ARG A 159 -2.61 -2.53 -0.43
CA ARG A 159 -1.28 -2.36 0.13
C ARG A 159 -1.23 -1.01 0.84
N PHE A 160 -0.78 -1.01 2.09
CA PHE A 160 -0.57 0.22 2.85
C PHE A 160 0.83 0.79 2.55
N VAL A 161 0.88 2.10 2.29
CA VAL A 161 2.11 2.87 2.09
C VAL A 161 2.17 3.91 3.20
N PRO A 162 3.06 3.77 4.20
CA PRO A 162 3.21 4.75 5.27
C PRO A 162 3.77 6.07 4.73
N VAL A 163 3.47 7.19 5.42
CA VAL A 163 3.85 8.54 4.97
C VAL A 163 5.34 8.66 4.67
N GLU A 164 6.19 8.06 5.50
CA GLU A 164 7.64 8.07 5.37
C GLU A 164 8.14 7.43 4.07
N ASP A 165 7.39 6.49 3.50
CA ASP A 165 7.75 5.75 2.29
C ASP A 165 7.10 6.34 1.02
N MET A 166 6.09 7.21 1.16
CA MET A 166 5.29 7.70 0.03
C MET A 166 6.13 8.37 -1.05
N ALA A 167 7.07 9.24 -0.66
CA ALA A 167 7.93 9.91 -1.64
C ALA A 167 8.87 8.94 -2.36
N ALA A 168 9.42 7.95 -1.63
CA ALA A 168 10.30 6.94 -2.20
C ALA A 168 9.57 5.97 -3.13
N GLU A 169 8.26 5.78 -2.92
CA GLU A 169 7.42 4.89 -3.71
C GLU A 169 6.63 5.62 -4.83
N GLY A 170 6.86 6.95 -5.03
CA GLY A 170 6.25 7.73 -6.11
C GLY A 170 4.85 8.25 -5.82
N TYR A 171 4.51 8.38 -4.53
CA TYR A 171 3.23 8.94 -4.09
C TYR A 171 3.37 10.33 -3.45
N GLU A 172 4.42 11.10 -3.78
CA GLU A 172 4.69 12.42 -3.21
C GLU A 172 3.53 13.41 -3.42
N ASN A 173 2.77 13.28 -4.50
CA ASN A 173 1.61 14.12 -4.80
C ASN A 173 0.46 13.97 -3.77
N TYR A 174 0.50 12.93 -2.94
CA TYR A 174 -0.51 12.64 -1.92
C TYR A 174 -0.07 13.00 -0.50
N LEU A 175 1.11 13.64 -0.33
CA LEU A 175 1.66 14.00 0.98
C LEU A 175 0.97 15.21 1.65
N ALA A 176 0.34 16.09 0.88
CA ALA A 176 -0.22 17.33 1.41
C ALA A 176 -1.16 17.16 2.63
N PRO A 177 -2.05 16.15 2.70
CA PRO A 177 -2.92 15.95 3.87
C PRO A 177 -2.19 15.52 5.14
N PHE A 178 -0.93 15.11 5.02
CA PHE A 178 -0.09 14.62 6.13
C PHE A 178 0.93 15.66 6.60
N ALA A 179 1.09 16.78 5.88
CA ALA A 179 1.96 17.85 6.32
C ALA A 179 1.44 18.38 7.67
N THR A 180 2.29 18.34 8.70
CA THR A 180 2.03 19.03 9.97
C THR A 180 1.92 20.52 9.67
N SER A 181 0.78 21.13 9.94
CA SER A 181 0.70 22.58 10.01
C SER A 181 1.64 23.02 11.13
N GLU A 182 2.82 23.52 10.76
CA GLU A 182 3.63 24.28 11.71
C GLU A 182 2.80 25.47 12.19
N GLN A 183 2.35 25.39 13.45
CA GLN A 183 1.77 26.52 14.18
C GLN A 183 2.87 27.24 14.94
#